data_d66e02fe15e0c48c70f3c839e3d2c530
#
_entry.id   d66e02fe15e0c48c70f3c839e3d2c530
#
_cell.length_a   1.000
_cell.length_b   1.000
_cell.length_c   1.000
_cell.angle_alpha   90.00
_cell.angle_beta   90.00
_cell.angle_gamma   90.00
#
_symmetry.space_group_name_H-M   'P 1'
#
loop_
_entity.id
_entity.type
_entity.pdbx_description
1 polymer ?
#
loop_
_entity_poly.entity_id
_entity_poly.type
_entity_poly.pdbx_seq_one_letter_code
_entity_poly.pdbx_strand_id
1 'polypeptide(L)'
;METGSSILIDTGNCIHCNNDHVLSPDHKQLAVSDHSQDGKSRIYTLSIEGGVPALITRNAPSYLHGWSPDGATLAYCAECNGDYDIYTIPVQGGEETRLTFAAGLDDGPEYSPDGGYIWFNSVRSGLMQLWRMKADASEQTQMTFDENNSWFAHLSPDGTMVAYITYHKGDVNPGDHPANKNVEIRLMPSQGGEYRTLVKLFGGQGTLNVNSWSPCGKKLAFVSYRLKEEK
;
A
#
# COMPACT_ATOMS: atom_id res chain seq x y z
N MET A 1 14.03 -12.23 -14.15
CA MET A 1 13.56 -13.54 -13.62
C MET A 1 14.20 -14.60 -14.49
N GLU A 2 15.30 -15.15 -14.04
CA GLU A 2 16.12 -16.06 -14.89
C GLU A 2 15.70 -17.53 -14.81
N THR A 3 14.97 -17.94 -13.75
CA THR A 3 14.67 -19.37 -13.56
C THR A 3 13.20 -19.75 -13.71
N GLY A 4 12.27 -18.79 -13.64
CA GLY A 4 10.82 -19.08 -13.65
C GLY A 4 10.34 -19.96 -12.47
N SER A 5 11.20 -20.23 -11.48
CA SER A 5 10.85 -20.98 -10.29
C SER A 5 10.38 -20.05 -9.18
N SER A 6 9.36 -20.46 -8.44
CA SER A 6 8.92 -19.82 -7.20
C SER A 6 9.30 -20.67 -6.00
N ILE A 7 9.66 -20.03 -4.91
CA ILE A 7 9.94 -20.68 -3.62
C ILE A 7 8.86 -20.24 -2.65
N LEU A 8 8.22 -21.20 -2.00
CA LEU A 8 7.27 -20.91 -0.94
C LEU A 8 8.04 -20.51 0.33
N ILE A 9 7.71 -19.35 0.88
CA ILE A 9 8.23 -18.89 2.18
C ILE A 9 7.36 -19.49 3.27
N ASP A 10 7.99 -20.20 4.22
CA ASP A 10 7.28 -20.67 5.43
C ASP A 10 6.98 -19.47 6.33
N THR A 11 5.71 -19.14 6.47
CA THR A 11 5.22 -18.04 7.30
C THR A 11 4.76 -18.50 8.70
N GLY A 12 5.12 -19.72 9.09
CA GLY A 12 4.80 -20.27 10.41
C GLY A 12 3.30 -20.29 10.67
N ASN A 13 2.87 -19.57 11.70
CA ASN A 13 1.46 -19.46 12.09
C ASN A 13 0.68 -18.35 11.35
N CYS A 14 1.30 -17.55 10.50
CA CYS A 14 0.62 -16.59 9.63
C CYS A 14 0.16 -17.29 8.35
N ILE A 15 -0.99 -17.96 8.40
CA ILE A 15 -1.51 -18.80 7.30
C ILE A 15 -2.67 -18.16 6.54
N HIS A 16 -3.11 -16.98 6.97
CA HIS A 16 -4.16 -16.18 6.33
C HIS A 16 -3.66 -14.77 6.03
N CYS A 17 -2.48 -14.68 5.38
CA CYS A 17 -1.97 -13.40 4.89
C CYS A 17 -2.92 -12.82 3.84
N ASN A 18 -3.13 -11.52 3.90
CA ASN A 18 -3.80 -10.79 2.83
C ASN A 18 -2.78 -10.34 1.75
N ASN A 19 -3.18 -9.41 0.89
CA ASN A 19 -2.33 -8.89 -0.19
C ASN A 19 -1.35 -7.78 0.25
N ASP A 20 -1.32 -7.42 1.53
CA ASP A 20 -0.45 -6.38 2.06
C ASP A 20 0.85 -6.99 2.58
N HIS A 21 1.90 -6.82 1.82
CA HIS A 21 3.22 -7.33 2.15
C HIS A 21 4.30 -6.40 1.59
N VAL A 22 5.36 -6.18 2.35
CA VAL A 22 6.46 -5.29 1.96
C VAL A 22 7.80 -5.92 2.34
N LEU A 23 8.74 -5.91 1.39
CA LEU A 23 10.11 -6.34 1.63
C LEU A 23 10.89 -5.24 2.35
N SER A 24 11.71 -5.60 3.33
CA SER A 24 12.60 -4.64 4.00
C SER A 24 13.60 -4.03 3.02
N PRO A 25 14.08 -2.79 3.27
CA PRO A 25 15.05 -2.14 2.37
C PRO A 25 16.35 -2.90 2.18
N ASP A 26 16.76 -3.72 3.15
CA ASP A 26 17.95 -4.58 3.07
C ASP A 26 17.66 -5.96 2.42
N HIS A 27 16.42 -6.20 2.00
CA HIS A 27 15.94 -7.44 1.38
C HIS A 27 16.06 -8.71 2.23
N LYS A 28 16.12 -8.59 3.56
CA LYS A 28 16.30 -9.75 4.47
C LYS A 28 15.04 -10.12 5.22
N GLN A 29 14.08 -9.21 5.32
CA GLN A 29 12.83 -9.41 6.03
C GLN A 29 11.63 -9.13 5.13
N LEU A 30 10.53 -9.78 5.44
CA LEU A 30 9.22 -9.53 4.89
C LEU A 30 8.31 -9.07 6.02
N ALA A 31 7.58 -7.99 5.81
CA ALA A 31 6.46 -7.62 6.67
C ALA A 31 5.16 -8.00 5.95
N VAL A 32 4.21 -8.56 6.69
CA VAL A 32 2.93 -9.05 6.17
C VAL A 32 1.77 -8.65 7.08
N SER A 33 0.59 -8.47 6.50
CA SER A 33 -0.66 -8.44 7.25
C SER A 33 -1.30 -9.82 7.25
N ASP A 34 -1.64 -10.33 8.42
CA ASP A 34 -2.23 -11.66 8.61
C ASP A 34 -3.37 -11.62 9.62
N HIS A 35 -4.42 -12.44 9.40
CA HIS A 35 -5.61 -12.50 10.24
C HIS A 35 -5.85 -13.89 10.86
N SER A 36 -4.82 -14.73 10.93
CA SER A 36 -4.91 -16.10 11.44
C SER A 36 -5.27 -16.17 12.92
N GLN A 37 -4.90 -15.16 13.73
CA GLN A 37 -5.02 -15.24 15.19
C GLN A 37 -6.48 -15.26 15.68
N ASP A 38 -7.29 -14.28 15.22
CA ASP A 38 -8.67 -14.07 15.68
C ASP A 38 -9.59 -13.48 14.59
N GLY A 39 -9.17 -13.59 13.33
CA GLY A 39 -9.88 -13.03 12.18
C GLY A 39 -9.66 -11.53 11.95
N LYS A 40 -8.87 -10.85 12.80
CA LYS A 40 -8.49 -9.45 12.62
C LYS A 40 -7.06 -9.34 12.11
N SER A 41 -6.87 -8.47 11.11
CA SER A 41 -5.56 -8.22 10.52
C SER A 41 -4.58 -7.61 11.53
N ARG A 42 -3.36 -8.14 11.57
CA ARG A 42 -2.20 -7.62 12.32
C ARG A 42 -0.95 -7.71 11.49
N ILE A 43 0.02 -6.90 11.83
CA ILE A 43 1.29 -6.85 11.13
C ILE A 43 2.31 -7.74 11.83
N TYR A 44 2.99 -8.53 11.03
CA TYR A 44 4.08 -9.41 11.44
C TYR A 44 5.31 -9.17 10.58
N THR A 45 6.49 -9.41 11.13
CA THR A 45 7.74 -9.47 10.36
C THR A 45 8.37 -10.85 10.47
N LEU A 46 9.04 -11.29 9.41
CA LEU A 46 9.75 -12.58 9.37
C LEU A 46 10.93 -12.49 8.41
N SER A 47 11.88 -13.44 8.53
CA SER A 47 12.95 -13.58 7.54
C SER A 47 12.39 -13.96 6.16
N ILE A 48 13.03 -13.52 5.08
CA ILE A 48 12.72 -14.01 3.72
C ILE A 48 13.02 -15.50 3.54
N GLU A 49 13.84 -16.09 4.42
CA GLU A 49 14.09 -17.53 4.47
C GLU A 49 12.97 -18.32 5.16
N GLY A 50 11.96 -17.60 5.67
CA GLY A 50 10.88 -18.18 6.44
C GLY A 50 11.19 -18.29 7.94
N GLY A 51 10.27 -18.91 8.68
CA GLY A 51 10.41 -19.17 10.10
C GLY A 51 9.26 -18.63 10.95
N VAL A 52 9.52 -18.32 12.21
CA VAL A 52 8.52 -17.86 13.17
C VAL A 52 8.30 -16.34 13.00
N PRO A 53 7.09 -15.89 12.61
CA PRO A 53 6.79 -14.48 12.49
C PRO A 53 6.78 -13.78 13.85
N ALA A 54 7.31 -12.56 13.90
CA ALA A 54 7.22 -11.67 15.06
C ALA A 54 6.00 -10.76 14.92
N LEU A 55 5.12 -10.76 15.93
CA LEU A 55 3.97 -9.84 15.98
C LEU A 55 4.46 -8.42 16.26
N ILE A 56 4.08 -7.47 15.41
CA ILE A 56 4.47 -6.06 15.52
C ILE A 56 3.32 -5.22 16.09
N THR A 57 2.13 -5.23 15.46
CA THR A 57 0.97 -4.48 15.96
C THR A 57 0.12 -5.33 16.90
N ARG A 58 -0.20 -4.79 18.07
CA ARG A 58 -1.10 -5.46 19.02
C ARG A 58 -2.56 -5.04 18.79
N ASN A 59 -2.76 -3.80 18.39
CA ASN A 59 -4.08 -3.29 18.04
C ASN A 59 -4.49 -3.81 16.66
N ALA A 60 -5.79 -4.06 16.50
CA ALA A 60 -6.36 -4.65 15.28
C ALA A 60 -7.78 -4.12 15.02
N PRO A 61 -8.15 -3.92 13.75
CA PRO A 61 -7.38 -4.30 12.57
C PRO A 61 -6.24 -3.31 12.23
N SER A 62 -5.15 -3.82 11.66
CA SER A 62 -4.06 -3.05 11.09
C SER A 62 -3.58 -3.68 9.78
N TYR A 63 -3.33 -2.85 8.77
CA TYR A 63 -3.02 -3.25 7.39
C TYR A 63 -1.72 -2.57 6.94
N LEU A 64 -0.71 -3.38 6.60
CA LEU A 64 0.63 -2.93 6.26
C LEU A 64 0.67 -2.35 4.85
N HIS A 65 1.41 -1.24 4.67
CA HIS A 65 1.65 -0.69 3.34
C HIS A 65 3.08 -0.21 3.11
N GLY A 66 3.76 0.30 4.13
CA GLY A 66 5.05 0.93 3.95
C GLY A 66 6.14 0.46 4.91
N TRP A 67 7.37 0.50 4.44
CA TRP A 67 8.58 0.34 5.25
C TRP A 67 9.46 1.56 5.05
N SER A 68 9.94 2.20 6.13
CA SER A 68 10.83 3.36 6.00
C SER A 68 12.15 2.95 5.32
N PRO A 69 12.76 3.81 4.48
CA PRO A 69 13.98 3.47 3.76
C PRO A 69 15.19 3.12 4.63
N ASP A 70 15.20 3.60 5.89
CA ASP A 70 16.21 3.25 6.88
C ASP A 70 15.97 1.88 7.57
N GLY A 71 14.83 1.24 7.27
CA GLY A 71 14.45 -0.04 7.83
C GLY A 71 13.94 0.00 9.27
N ALA A 72 13.78 1.18 9.87
CA ALA A 72 13.47 1.32 11.29
C ALA A 72 11.97 1.31 11.62
N THR A 73 11.10 1.68 10.67
CA THR A 73 9.70 1.97 10.93
C THR A 73 8.79 1.36 9.87
N LEU A 74 7.63 0.85 10.28
CA LEU A 74 6.55 0.45 9.39
C LEU A 74 5.45 1.52 9.38
N ALA A 75 4.88 1.77 8.20
CA ALA A 75 3.70 2.60 8.01
C ALA A 75 2.51 1.72 7.60
N TYR A 76 1.35 1.97 8.18
CA TYR A 76 0.18 1.12 8.03
C TYR A 76 -1.12 1.90 8.25
N CYS A 77 -2.22 1.31 7.81
CA CYS A 77 -3.56 1.78 8.10
C CYS A 77 -4.12 1.00 9.29
N ALA A 78 -4.78 1.68 10.24
CA ALA A 78 -5.44 1.01 11.36
C ALA A 78 -6.72 1.73 11.79
N GLU A 79 -7.69 0.94 12.28
CA GLU A 79 -8.93 1.47 12.82
C GLU A 79 -8.74 2.03 14.22
N CYS A 80 -9.20 3.26 14.42
CA CYS A 80 -9.31 3.86 15.73
C CYS A 80 -10.64 4.61 15.84
N ASN A 81 -11.51 4.19 16.76
CA ASN A 81 -12.82 4.80 17.02
C ASN A 81 -13.78 4.87 15.80
N GLY A 82 -13.70 3.89 14.90
CA GLY A 82 -14.57 3.78 13.72
C GLY A 82 -14.05 4.44 12.46
N ASP A 83 -12.93 5.16 12.53
CA ASP A 83 -12.22 5.70 11.37
C ASP A 83 -10.90 4.96 11.16
N TYR A 84 -10.47 4.90 9.90
CA TYR A 84 -9.18 4.36 9.51
C TYR A 84 -8.20 5.48 9.23
N ASP A 85 -7.04 5.41 9.88
CA ASP A 85 -6.00 6.42 9.79
C ASP A 85 -4.62 5.82 9.54
N ILE A 86 -3.69 6.67 9.16
CA ILE A 86 -2.29 6.31 8.97
C ILE A 86 -1.56 6.31 10.31
N TYR A 87 -0.86 5.22 10.55
CA TYR A 87 -0.01 5.01 11.73
C TYR A 87 1.41 4.62 11.34
N THR A 88 2.32 4.82 12.25
CA THR A 88 3.66 4.25 12.20
C THR A 88 3.99 3.51 13.49
N ILE A 89 4.88 2.52 13.39
CA ILE A 89 5.38 1.75 14.53
C ILE A 89 6.83 1.34 14.28
N PRO A 90 7.72 1.32 15.30
CA PRO A 90 9.06 0.73 15.16
C PRO A 90 8.97 -0.73 14.68
N VAL A 91 9.89 -1.15 13.81
CA VAL A 91 9.90 -2.50 13.25
C VAL A 91 10.02 -3.60 14.30
N GLN A 92 10.53 -3.30 15.48
CA GLN A 92 10.57 -4.20 16.62
C GLN A 92 9.28 -4.20 17.47
N GLY A 93 8.25 -3.45 17.04
CA GLY A 93 7.06 -3.18 17.83
C GLY A 93 7.28 -2.05 18.86
N GLY A 94 6.26 -1.75 19.64
CA GLY A 94 6.31 -0.71 20.65
C GLY A 94 5.14 0.25 20.56
N GLU A 95 5.38 1.55 20.70
CA GLU A 95 4.35 2.57 20.65
C GLU A 95 3.93 2.87 19.22
N GLU A 96 2.62 2.83 18.98
CA GLU A 96 2.00 3.18 17.70
C GLU A 96 1.78 4.69 17.65
N THR A 97 2.21 5.34 16.59
CA THR A 97 2.03 6.79 16.40
C THR A 97 1.02 7.05 15.29
N ARG A 98 -0.11 7.68 15.62
CA ARG A 98 -1.12 8.11 14.65
C ARG A 98 -0.67 9.38 13.95
N LEU A 99 -0.71 9.39 12.61
CA LEU A 99 -0.24 10.50 11.77
C LEU A 99 -1.38 11.31 11.13
N THR A 100 -2.57 10.70 10.93
CA THR A 100 -3.73 11.39 10.36
C THR A 100 -4.91 11.37 11.30
N PHE A 101 -5.78 12.39 11.19
CA PHE A 101 -6.91 12.65 12.10
C PHE A 101 -8.13 13.21 11.35
N ALA A 102 -8.15 13.16 10.02
CA ALA A 102 -9.26 13.63 9.22
C ALA A 102 -10.41 12.63 9.31
N ALA A 103 -11.65 13.12 9.22
CA ALA A 103 -12.81 12.24 9.17
C ALA A 103 -12.81 11.41 7.87
N GLY A 104 -13.17 10.14 7.97
CA GLY A 104 -13.23 9.18 6.88
C GLY A 104 -11.96 8.33 6.75
N LEU A 105 -11.87 7.61 5.65
CA LEU A 105 -10.79 6.64 5.41
C LEU A 105 -9.51 7.34 4.93
N ASP A 106 -8.42 7.11 5.64
CA ASP A 106 -7.04 7.30 5.20
C ASP A 106 -6.36 5.93 5.11
N ASP A 107 -5.72 5.60 3.98
CA ASP A 107 -5.18 4.26 3.72
C ASP A 107 -3.93 4.29 2.84
N GLY A 108 -3.27 3.16 2.66
CA GLY A 108 -2.20 2.93 1.70
C GLY A 108 -0.94 3.77 1.89
N PRO A 109 -0.37 3.89 3.12
CA PRO A 109 0.81 4.72 3.33
C PRO A 109 2.08 4.10 2.74
N GLU A 110 2.82 4.88 1.94
CA GLU A 110 4.12 4.50 1.40
C GLU A 110 5.14 5.62 1.61
N TYR A 111 6.32 5.27 2.11
CA TYR A 111 7.42 6.23 2.23
C TYR A 111 8.01 6.58 0.86
N SER A 112 8.38 7.85 0.67
CA SER A 112 9.27 8.22 -0.43
C SER A 112 10.65 7.58 -0.26
N PRO A 113 11.37 7.29 -1.37
CA PRO A 113 12.68 6.62 -1.30
C PRO A 113 13.73 7.35 -0.46
N ASP A 114 13.62 8.67 -0.32
CA ASP A 114 14.47 9.50 0.53
C ASP A 114 14.00 9.57 2.00
N GLY A 115 12.84 8.97 2.32
CA GLY A 115 12.24 9.00 3.65
C GLY A 115 11.64 10.34 4.06
N GLY A 116 11.64 11.33 3.19
CA GLY A 116 11.17 12.68 3.51
C GLY A 116 9.65 12.83 3.57
N TYR A 117 8.95 11.98 2.85
CA TYR A 117 7.49 12.01 2.74
C TYR A 117 6.87 10.64 2.96
N ILE A 118 5.61 10.65 3.41
CA ILE A 118 4.68 9.52 3.37
C ILE A 118 3.54 9.91 2.42
N TRP A 119 3.34 9.08 1.38
CA TRP A 119 2.18 9.17 0.50
C TRP A 119 1.07 8.31 1.06
N PHE A 120 -0.18 8.70 0.86
CA PHE A 120 -1.34 7.96 1.34
C PHE A 120 -2.58 8.33 0.54
N ASN A 121 -3.65 7.57 0.71
CA ASN A 121 -4.95 7.83 0.13
C ASN A 121 -5.85 8.45 1.18
N SER A 122 -6.77 9.35 0.77
CA SER A 122 -7.74 9.94 1.70
C SER A 122 -9.03 10.32 0.99
N VAL A 123 -10.17 10.07 1.66
CA VAL A 123 -11.50 10.49 1.18
C VAL A 123 -11.89 11.89 1.66
N ARG A 124 -11.05 12.56 2.41
CA ARG A 124 -11.36 13.86 3.06
C ARG A 124 -11.78 14.98 2.11
N SER A 125 -11.44 14.87 0.82
CA SER A 125 -11.89 15.81 -0.23
C SER A 125 -13.17 15.36 -0.94
N GLY A 126 -13.85 14.31 -0.46
CA GLY A 126 -15.10 13.78 -1.00
C GLY A 126 -14.95 12.59 -1.95
N LEU A 127 -13.81 12.45 -2.61
CA LEU A 127 -13.40 11.29 -3.41
C LEU A 127 -12.08 10.75 -2.84
N MET A 128 -11.79 9.47 -3.12
CA MET A 128 -10.48 8.93 -2.78
C MET A 128 -9.43 9.58 -3.67
N GLN A 129 -8.51 10.31 -3.04
CA GLN A 129 -7.43 11.02 -3.73
C GLN A 129 -6.10 10.67 -3.08
N LEU A 130 -5.02 10.85 -3.85
CA LEU A 130 -3.67 10.73 -3.32
C LEU A 130 -3.28 11.99 -2.56
N TRP A 131 -2.68 11.80 -1.43
CA TRP A 131 -2.13 12.82 -0.55
C TRP A 131 -0.67 12.49 -0.22
N ARG A 132 0.07 13.48 0.20
CA ARG A 132 1.38 13.27 0.84
C ARG A 132 1.52 14.17 2.05
N MET A 133 2.34 13.75 2.99
CA MET A 133 2.75 14.51 4.16
C MET A 133 4.24 14.34 4.39
N LYS A 134 4.88 15.23 5.14
CA LYS A 134 6.22 14.96 5.65
C LYS A 134 6.22 13.75 6.59
N ALA A 135 7.36 13.11 6.77
CA ALA A 135 7.46 11.92 7.65
C ALA A 135 7.10 12.24 9.12
N ASP A 136 7.12 13.51 9.53
CA ASP A 136 6.66 14.01 10.83
C ASP A 136 5.14 14.32 10.87
N ALA A 137 4.38 13.91 9.87
CA ALA A 137 2.95 14.15 9.66
C ALA A 137 2.57 15.60 9.32
N SER A 138 3.50 16.51 9.21
CA SER A 138 3.24 17.90 8.80
C SER A 138 3.02 18.03 7.28
N GLU A 139 2.52 19.20 6.85
CA GLU A 139 2.36 19.59 5.43
C GLU A 139 1.53 18.58 4.61
N GLN A 140 0.40 18.10 5.14
CA GLN A 140 -0.50 17.20 4.42
C GLN A 140 -1.07 17.92 3.18
N THR A 141 -0.75 17.42 2.00
CA THR A 141 -1.06 18.06 0.71
C THR A 141 -1.74 17.08 -0.23
N GLN A 142 -2.85 17.48 -0.83
CA GLN A 142 -3.54 16.71 -1.88
C GLN A 142 -2.71 16.73 -3.16
N MET A 143 -2.59 15.59 -3.83
CA MET A 143 -1.76 15.41 -5.03
C MET A 143 -2.56 15.09 -6.29
N THR A 144 -3.78 14.53 -6.17
CA THR A 144 -4.71 14.29 -7.29
C THR A 144 -6.01 15.03 -7.05
N PHE A 145 -6.64 15.52 -8.15
CA PHE A 145 -7.78 16.45 -8.08
C PHE A 145 -8.88 16.13 -9.09
N ASP A 146 -8.80 14.98 -9.76
CA ASP A 146 -9.80 14.62 -10.76
C ASP A 146 -11.08 14.03 -10.15
N GLU A 147 -12.05 13.71 -10.99
CA GLU A 147 -13.35 13.19 -10.56
C GLU A 147 -13.41 11.67 -10.35
N ASN A 148 -12.27 11.01 -10.37
CA ASN A 148 -12.12 9.57 -10.18
C ASN A 148 -11.61 9.25 -8.77
N ASN A 149 -11.64 7.97 -8.40
CA ASN A 149 -11.08 7.50 -7.13
C ASN A 149 -9.68 6.92 -7.38
N SER A 150 -8.65 7.57 -6.84
CA SER A 150 -7.24 7.20 -7.00
C SER A 150 -6.69 6.56 -5.75
N TRP A 151 -6.03 5.39 -5.89
CA TRP A 151 -5.57 4.53 -4.81
C TRP A 151 -4.12 4.12 -4.97
N PHE A 152 -3.43 3.87 -3.85
CA PHE A 152 -2.12 3.23 -3.76
C PHE A 152 -1.03 3.92 -4.59
N ALA A 153 -0.48 4.98 -4.02
CA ALA A 153 0.64 5.72 -4.60
C ALA A 153 1.94 4.94 -4.44
N HIS A 154 2.55 4.52 -5.55
CA HIS A 154 3.83 3.81 -5.56
C HIS A 154 4.91 4.63 -6.24
N LEU A 155 5.91 5.05 -5.46
CA LEU A 155 6.99 5.88 -5.96
C LEU A 155 8.01 5.05 -6.73
N SER A 156 8.52 5.64 -7.83
CA SER A 156 9.68 5.09 -8.52
C SER A 156 10.92 5.12 -7.62
N PRO A 157 11.90 4.21 -7.80
CA PRO A 157 13.09 4.15 -6.93
C PRO A 157 13.91 5.44 -6.86
N ASP A 158 13.84 6.28 -7.90
CA ASP A 158 14.49 7.61 -7.93
C ASP A 158 13.61 8.73 -7.32
N GLY A 159 12.40 8.38 -6.86
CA GLY A 159 11.46 9.32 -6.25
C GLY A 159 10.83 10.33 -7.19
N THR A 160 11.04 10.22 -8.50
CA THR A 160 10.59 11.25 -9.46
C THR A 160 9.16 11.05 -9.97
N MET A 161 8.68 9.82 -9.97
CA MET A 161 7.37 9.44 -10.51
C MET A 161 6.53 8.66 -9.49
N VAL A 162 5.21 8.74 -9.64
CA VAL A 162 4.23 7.99 -8.85
C VAL A 162 3.33 7.22 -9.78
N ALA A 163 3.28 5.90 -9.63
CA ALA A 163 2.30 5.03 -10.26
C ALA A 163 1.15 4.76 -9.29
N TYR A 164 -0.08 4.75 -9.78
CA TYR A 164 -1.26 4.51 -8.95
C TYR A 164 -2.40 3.91 -9.76
N ILE A 165 -3.37 3.30 -9.07
CA ILE A 165 -4.57 2.74 -9.68
C ILE A 165 -5.73 3.72 -9.55
N THR A 166 -6.58 3.80 -10.57
CA THR A 166 -7.75 4.69 -10.59
C THR A 166 -9.00 3.94 -11.01
N TYR A 167 -10.04 4.06 -10.19
CA TYR A 167 -11.41 3.63 -10.50
C TYR A 167 -12.19 4.80 -11.08
N HIS A 168 -12.98 4.53 -12.13
CA HIS A 168 -13.74 5.59 -12.79
C HIS A 168 -14.88 6.10 -11.91
N LYS A 169 -15.22 7.35 -12.11
CA LYS A 169 -16.33 8.03 -11.44
C LYS A 169 -17.61 7.21 -11.51
N GLY A 170 -18.20 6.95 -10.35
CA GLY A 170 -19.48 6.23 -10.22
C GLY A 170 -19.38 4.71 -10.25
N ASP A 171 -18.20 4.13 -10.52
CA ASP A 171 -18.02 2.67 -10.54
C ASP A 171 -17.91 2.07 -9.13
N VAL A 172 -17.45 2.88 -8.17
CA VAL A 172 -17.25 2.50 -6.77
C VAL A 172 -17.56 3.68 -5.84
N ASN A 173 -17.90 3.41 -4.57
CA ASN A 173 -17.92 4.46 -3.56
C ASN A 173 -16.48 4.93 -3.27
N PRO A 174 -16.27 6.16 -2.80
CA PRO A 174 -14.93 6.70 -2.57
C PRO A 174 -14.03 5.85 -1.67
N GLY A 175 -14.59 5.22 -0.63
CA GLY A 175 -13.87 4.35 0.31
C GLY A 175 -13.68 2.91 -0.16
N ASP A 176 -14.11 2.56 -1.37
CA ASP A 176 -14.08 1.18 -1.86
C ASP A 176 -13.01 1.02 -2.95
N HIS A 177 -12.31 -0.11 -2.92
CA HIS A 177 -11.36 -0.51 -3.96
C HIS A 177 -11.51 -2.00 -4.34
N PRO A 178 -12.72 -2.44 -4.80
CA PRO A 178 -13.00 -3.85 -5.04
C PRO A 178 -12.23 -4.41 -6.24
N ALA A 179 -12.11 -5.74 -6.26
CA ALA A 179 -11.68 -6.49 -7.44
C ALA A 179 -12.75 -6.46 -8.54
N ASN A 180 -12.39 -6.91 -9.74
CA ASN A 180 -13.29 -7.10 -10.90
C ASN A 180 -13.94 -5.80 -11.39
N LYS A 181 -13.14 -4.76 -11.55
CA LYS A 181 -13.53 -3.47 -12.13
C LYS A 181 -12.66 -3.12 -13.33
N ASN A 182 -13.18 -2.27 -14.20
CA ASN A 182 -12.35 -1.59 -15.20
C ASN A 182 -11.60 -0.46 -14.50
N VAL A 183 -10.29 -0.50 -14.56
CA VAL A 183 -9.41 0.44 -13.88
C VAL A 183 -8.32 0.95 -14.81
N GLU A 184 -7.67 2.03 -14.40
CA GLU A 184 -6.48 2.56 -15.07
C GLU A 184 -5.29 2.51 -14.12
N ILE A 185 -4.12 2.14 -14.63
CA ILE A 185 -2.85 2.48 -13.98
C ILE A 185 -2.37 3.78 -14.58
N ARG A 186 -2.14 4.75 -13.74
CA ARG A 186 -1.69 6.09 -14.10
C ARG A 186 -0.31 6.38 -13.55
N LEU A 187 0.37 7.30 -14.19
CA LEU A 187 1.70 7.77 -13.82
C LEU A 187 1.72 9.29 -13.82
N MET A 188 2.22 9.90 -12.73
CA MET A 188 2.39 11.34 -12.61
C MET A 188 3.74 11.70 -11.99
N PRO A 189 4.25 12.93 -12.16
CA PRO A 189 5.42 13.39 -11.42
C PRO A 189 5.15 13.42 -9.91
N SER A 190 6.14 13.09 -9.08
CA SER A 190 6.01 13.10 -7.61
C SER A 190 5.84 14.52 -7.04
N GLN A 191 6.14 15.55 -7.83
CA GLN A 191 5.86 16.94 -7.47
C GLN A 191 4.42 17.39 -7.78
N GLY A 192 3.59 16.48 -8.32
CA GLY A 192 2.25 16.78 -8.80
C GLY A 192 2.25 17.22 -10.27
N GLY A 193 1.06 17.50 -10.79
CA GLY A 193 0.85 17.92 -12.17
C GLY A 193 0.04 16.90 -12.98
N GLU A 194 0.17 16.97 -14.30
CA GLU A 194 -0.60 16.11 -15.20
C GLU A 194 -0.16 14.64 -15.11
N TYR A 195 -1.12 13.76 -15.13
CA TYR A 195 -0.89 12.32 -15.23
C TYR A 195 -1.01 11.83 -16.68
N ARG A 196 -0.44 10.65 -16.92
CA ARG A 196 -0.72 9.86 -18.13
C ARG A 196 -1.22 8.48 -17.76
N THR A 197 -2.18 7.96 -18.48
CA THR A 197 -2.62 6.57 -18.36
C THR A 197 -1.58 5.64 -19.01
N LEU A 198 -1.04 4.71 -18.21
CA LEU A 198 -0.11 3.68 -18.72
C LEU A 198 -0.89 2.54 -19.37
N VAL A 199 -1.96 2.09 -18.71
CA VAL A 199 -2.77 0.97 -19.17
C VAL A 199 -4.19 1.07 -18.62
N LYS A 200 -5.17 0.63 -19.40
CA LYS A 200 -6.56 0.36 -19.00
C LYS A 200 -6.74 -1.15 -18.96
N LEU A 201 -7.29 -1.66 -17.87
CA LEU A 201 -7.38 -3.11 -17.67
C LEU A 201 -8.57 -3.49 -16.79
N PHE A 202 -8.94 -4.76 -16.86
CA PHE A 202 -9.86 -5.37 -15.90
C PHE A 202 -9.05 -5.88 -14.70
N GLY A 203 -9.34 -5.37 -13.49
CA GLY A 203 -8.55 -5.58 -12.31
C GLY A 203 -9.22 -5.06 -11.05
N GLY A 204 -8.57 -4.19 -10.33
CA GLY A 204 -9.03 -3.62 -9.07
C GLY A 204 -8.11 -4.01 -7.91
N GLN A 205 -8.68 -4.36 -6.76
CA GLN A 205 -7.89 -4.81 -5.63
C GLN A 205 -6.99 -6.00 -6.01
N GLY A 206 -5.71 -5.95 -5.65
CA GLY A 206 -4.69 -6.92 -6.05
C GLY A 206 -4.01 -6.59 -7.38
N THR A 207 -4.45 -5.56 -8.11
CA THR A 207 -3.78 -5.14 -9.35
C THR A 207 -2.46 -4.43 -9.07
N LEU A 208 -2.45 -3.52 -8.10
CA LEU A 208 -1.29 -2.69 -7.74
C LEU A 208 -1.37 -2.28 -6.25
N ASN A 209 -1.38 -3.23 -5.33
CA ASN A 209 -1.50 -2.95 -3.89
C ASN A 209 -0.15 -2.73 -3.21
N VAL A 210 0.93 -3.17 -3.82
CA VAL A 210 2.28 -3.04 -3.30
C VAL A 210 3.20 -2.47 -4.36
N ASN A 211 4.24 -1.77 -3.95
CA ASN A 211 5.20 -1.18 -4.87
C ASN A 211 5.90 -2.27 -5.69
N SER A 212 5.70 -2.25 -7.00
CA SER A 212 6.20 -3.25 -7.95
C SER A 212 7.12 -2.63 -9.01
N TRP A 213 7.69 -1.47 -8.74
CA TRP A 213 8.71 -0.90 -9.60
C TRP A 213 9.96 -1.79 -9.65
N SER A 214 10.52 -1.93 -10.84
CA SER A 214 11.86 -2.54 -10.96
C SER A 214 12.90 -1.63 -10.28
N PRO A 215 13.98 -2.19 -9.69
CA PRO A 215 15.03 -1.39 -9.04
C PRO A 215 15.66 -0.30 -9.92
N CYS A 216 15.64 -0.49 -11.24
CA CYS A 216 16.14 0.51 -12.20
C CYS A 216 15.10 1.59 -12.58
N GLY A 217 13.89 1.56 -12.04
CA GLY A 217 12.82 2.52 -12.31
C GLY A 217 12.22 2.47 -13.72
N LYS A 218 12.57 1.45 -14.53
CA LYS A 218 12.14 1.40 -15.94
C LYS A 218 10.95 0.51 -16.22
N LYS A 219 10.53 -0.31 -15.25
CA LYS A 219 9.43 -1.27 -15.39
C LYS A 219 8.56 -1.23 -14.15
N LEU A 220 7.27 -1.46 -14.33
CA LEU A 220 6.28 -1.65 -13.30
C LEU A 220 5.57 -2.98 -13.56
N ALA A 221 5.44 -3.82 -12.54
CA ALA A 221 4.65 -5.03 -12.61
C ALA A 221 3.23 -4.75 -12.08
N PHE A 222 2.23 -5.41 -12.63
CA PHE A 222 0.85 -5.35 -12.15
C PHE A 222 0.09 -6.63 -12.52
N VAL A 223 -1.03 -6.87 -11.87
CA VAL A 223 -1.91 -8.01 -12.12
C VAL A 223 -3.17 -7.55 -12.85
N SER A 224 -3.50 -8.20 -13.96
CA SER A 224 -4.80 -8.07 -14.63
C SER A 224 -5.63 -9.34 -14.43
N TYR A 225 -6.93 -9.19 -14.36
CA TYR A 225 -7.86 -10.30 -14.21
C TYR A 225 -8.44 -10.71 -15.55
N ARG A 226 -8.82 -11.98 -15.63
CA ARG A 226 -9.63 -12.51 -16.74
C ARG A 226 -10.89 -13.11 -16.17
N LEU A 227 -12.03 -12.77 -16.74
CA LEU A 227 -13.26 -13.48 -16.47
C LEU A 227 -13.11 -14.92 -17.02
N LYS A 228 -13.47 -15.91 -16.21
CA LYS A 228 -13.58 -17.27 -16.71
C LYS A 228 -14.84 -17.30 -17.60
N GLU A 229 -14.70 -17.75 -18.84
CA GLU A 229 -15.86 -18.13 -19.64
C GLU A 229 -16.53 -19.29 -18.94
N GLU A 230 -17.81 -19.13 -18.58
CA GLU A 230 -18.63 -20.25 -18.10
C GLU A 230 -18.75 -21.25 -19.27
N LYS A 231 -18.31 -22.48 -19.03
CA LYS A 231 -18.42 -23.59 -19.99
C LYS A 231 -19.81 -24.20 -19.90
#